data_cf49d58af1c1fb70a99edd037f5dbaf2
#
_entry.id   cf49d58af1c1fb70a99edd037f5dbaf2
#
_cell.length_a   1.000
_cell.length_b   1.000
_cell.length_c   1.000
_cell.angle_alpha   90.00
_cell.angle_beta   90.00
_cell.angle_gamma   90.00
#
_symmetry.space_group_name_H-M   'P 1'
#
loop_
_entity.id
_entity.type
_entity.pdbx_description
1 polymer ?
#
loop_
_entity_poly.entity_id
_entity_poly.type
_entity_poly.pdbx_seq_one_letter_code
_entity_poly.pdbx_strand_id
1 'polypeptide(L)'
;MKPSHHTIAILAALAFAPTAHTQPPSLADSFVDAQEFGRRDEKDPATVEYHQSVLLPQFSARYRAHLRDCQAALPQPDQTPFSFVAAIDAEGKVIKLWSDRSPPVYSCVRGRLLFDRFAPPPRAPFYLYVHMRFAT
;
A
#
# COMPACT_ATOMS: atom_id res chain seq x y z
N MET A 1 -51.71 -17.27 -59.47
CA MET A 1 -51.06 -16.20 -58.68
C MET A 1 -50.39 -16.81 -57.48
N LYS A 2 -49.08 -16.83 -57.46
CA LYS A 2 -48.30 -17.29 -56.31
C LYS A 2 -47.80 -16.08 -55.52
N PRO A 3 -47.99 -15.99 -54.19
CA PRO A 3 -47.36 -14.93 -53.43
C PRO A 3 -45.94 -15.37 -53.05
N SER A 4 -44.98 -14.53 -53.40
CA SER A 4 -43.56 -14.68 -53.01
C SER A 4 -43.41 -14.24 -51.56
N HIS A 5 -43.02 -15.13 -50.69
CA HIS A 5 -42.60 -14.84 -49.36
C HIS A 5 -41.12 -14.42 -49.36
N HIS A 6 -40.89 -13.13 -49.10
CA HIS A 6 -39.55 -12.63 -48.88
C HIS A 6 -39.21 -12.80 -47.37
N THR A 7 -38.36 -13.74 -47.09
CA THR A 7 -37.82 -13.94 -45.76
C THR A 7 -36.69 -12.94 -45.55
N ILE A 8 -36.90 -11.94 -44.67
CA ILE A 8 -35.87 -11.02 -44.23
C ILE A 8 -35.09 -11.69 -43.11
N ALA A 9 -33.84 -12.03 -43.39
CA ALA A 9 -32.91 -12.52 -42.34
C ALA A 9 -32.30 -11.29 -41.64
N ILE A 10 -32.67 -11.12 -40.37
CA ILE A 10 -32.05 -10.12 -39.49
C ILE A 10 -30.77 -10.72 -38.91
N LEU A 11 -29.61 -10.27 -39.42
CA LEU A 11 -28.32 -10.56 -38.81
C LEU A 11 -28.14 -9.68 -37.57
N ALA A 12 -28.29 -10.25 -36.37
CA ALA A 12 -27.93 -9.59 -35.13
C ALA A 12 -26.40 -9.62 -35.00
N ALA A 13 -25.75 -8.48 -35.25
CA ALA A 13 -24.33 -8.31 -34.95
C ALA A 13 -24.13 -8.15 -33.46
N LEU A 14 -23.63 -9.18 -32.80
CA LEU A 14 -23.15 -9.14 -31.42
C LEU A 14 -21.84 -8.32 -31.37
N ALA A 15 -21.97 -7.07 -30.97
CA ALA A 15 -20.80 -6.22 -30.69
C ALA A 15 -20.16 -6.70 -29.38
N PHE A 16 -19.06 -7.41 -29.47
CA PHE A 16 -18.18 -7.68 -28.33
C PHE A 16 -17.48 -6.36 -27.97
N ALA A 17 -17.91 -5.72 -26.89
CA ALA A 17 -17.16 -4.61 -26.30
C ALA A 17 -15.86 -5.18 -25.71
N PRO A 18 -14.70 -4.62 -26.06
CA PRO A 18 -13.44 -5.03 -25.42
C PRO A 18 -13.51 -4.68 -23.93
N THR A 19 -13.45 -5.68 -23.08
CA THR A 19 -13.26 -5.48 -21.64
C THR A 19 -11.87 -4.89 -21.44
N ALA A 20 -11.82 -3.61 -21.05
CA ALA A 20 -10.57 -2.96 -20.67
C ALA A 20 -10.06 -3.64 -19.39
N HIS A 21 -9.02 -4.47 -19.51
CA HIS A 21 -8.30 -5.01 -18.39
C HIS A 21 -7.47 -3.87 -17.79
N THR A 22 -7.97 -3.26 -16.70
CA THR A 22 -7.19 -2.31 -15.91
C THR A 22 -6.15 -3.11 -15.15
N GLN A 23 -4.86 -3.00 -15.54
CA GLN A 23 -3.78 -3.57 -14.76
C GLN A 23 -3.72 -2.88 -13.39
N PRO A 24 -3.55 -3.64 -12.29
CA PRO A 24 -3.31 -3.02 -10.99
C PRO A 24 -2.07 -2.13 -11.08
N PRO A 25 -2.06 -0.94 -10.43
CA PRO A 25 -0.90 -0.06 -10.45
C PRO A 25 0.33 -0.82 -9.94
N SER A 26 1.45 -0.71 -10.66
CA SER A 26 2.72 -1.29 -10.26
C SER A 26 3.22 -0.65 -8.97
N LEU A 27 3.83 -1.45 -8.09
CA LEU A 27 4.50 -0.95 -6.90
C LEU A 27 5.77 -0.17 -7.28
N ALA A 28 6.22 0.71 -6.38
CA ALA A 28 7.47 1.43 -6.56
C ALA A 28 8.66 0.45 -6.75
N ASP A 29 9.61 0.82 -7.60
CA ASP A 29 10.77 -0.02 -7.90
C ASP A 29 11.91 0.15 -6.88
N SER A 30 11.97 1.31 -6.20
CA SER A 30 13.04 1.64 -5.27
C SER A 30 12.50 2.32 -4.01
N PHE A 31 13.38 2.42 -2.98
CA PHE A 31 13.08 3.21 -1.78
C PHE A 31 12.80 4.68 -2.12
N VAL A 32 13.57 5.27 -3.03
CA VAL A 32 13.40 6.69 -3.41
C VAL A 32 12.05 6.91 -4.06
N ASP A 33 11.63 6.04 -4.97
CA ASP A 33 10.31 6.13 -5.60
C ASP A 33 9.18 5.92 -4.59
N ALA A 34 9.34 4.94 -3.70
CA ALA A 34 8.37 4.68 -2.64
C ALA A 34 8.24 5.86 -1.68
N GLN A 35 9.36 6.50 -1.32
CA GLN A 35 9.40 7.69 -0.47
C GLN A 35 8.66 8.87 -1.13
N GLU A 36 8.86 9.09 -2.41
CA GLU A 36 8.15 10.11 -3.17
C GLU A 36 6.65 9.86 -3.19
N PHE A 37 6.24 8.62 -3.43
CA PHE A 37 4.83 8.24 -3.36
C PHE A 37 4.26 8.41 -1.95
N GLY A 38 5.01 8.10 -0.90
CA GLY A 38 4.60 8.33 0.47
C GLY A 38 4.39 9.82 0.79
N ARG A 39 5.30 10.67 0.35
CA ARG A 39 5.16 12.13 0.49
C ARG A 39 3.98 12.71 -0.26
N ARG A 40 3.68 12.15 -1.43
CA ARG A 40 2.48 12.50 -2.19
C ARG A 40 1.22 12.10 -1.43
N ASP A 41 1.13 10.86 -0.98
CA ASP A 41 -0.08 10.30 -0.38
C ASP A 41 -0.40 10.94 0.99
N GLU A 42 0.60 11.39 1.75
CA GLU A 42 0.38 12.12 3.00
C GLU A 42 -0.22 13.52 2.82
N LYS A 43 -0.10 14.10 1.63
CA LYS A 43 -0.53 15.49 1.30
C LYS A 43 -1.70 15.56 0.32
N ASP A 44 -2.00 14.47 -0.38
CA ASP A 44 -3.08 14.43 -1.38
C ASP A 44 -4.43 14.67 -0.68
N PRO A 45 -5.22 15.65 -1.14
CA PRO A 45 -6.57 15.91 -0.59
C PRO A 45 -7.47 14.68 -0.54
N ALA A 46 -7.29 13.73 -1.45
CA ALA A 46 -8.08 12.49 -1.49
C ALA A 46 -7.69 11.49 -0.37
N THR A 47 -6.50 11.61 0.23
CA THR A 47 -5.96 10.63 1.19
C THR A 47 -5.49 11.24 2.51
N VAL A 48 -5.39 12.57 2.62
CA VAL A 48 -4.86 13.23 3.83
C VAL A 48 -5.68 12.91 5.08
N GLU A 49 -6.99 12.86 4.99
CA GLU A 49 -7.86 12.53 6.13
C GLU A 49 -7.64 11.10 6.61
N TYR A 50 -7.57 10.16 5.68
CA TYR A 50 -7.23 8.77 6.00
C TYR A 50 -5.86 8.67 6.66
N HIS A 51 -4.86 9.34 6.11
CA HIS A 51 -3.49 9.33 6.65
C HIS A 51 -3.45 9.84 8.08
N GLN A 52 -4.02 11.02 8.35
CA GLN A 52 -3.89 11.70 9.63
C GLN A 52 -4.81 11.13 10.71
N SER A 53 -6.08 10.86 10.36
CA SER A 53 -7.11 10.55 11.34
C SER A 53 -7.38 9.06 11.50
N VAL A 54 -6.99 8.23 10.56
CA VAL A 54 -7.25 6.78 10.57
C VAL A 54 -5.96 5.99 10.66
N LEU A 55 -5.06 6.15 9.69
CA LEU A 55 -3.87 5.31 9.57
C LEU A 55 -2.83 5.61 10.65
N LEU A 56 -2.44 6.87 10.85
CA LEU A 56 -1.38 7.22 11.79
C LEU A 56 -1.66 6.79 13.23
N PRO A 57 -2.87 6.96 13.78
CA PRO A 57 -3.17 6.46 15.13
C PRO A 57 -3.03 4.94 15.25
N GLN A 58 -3.55 4.19 14.28
CA GLN A 58 -3.45 2.72 14.25
C GLN A 58 -2.00 2.27 14.09
N PHE A 59 -1.30 2.85 13.13
CA PHE A 59 0.10 2.54 12.86
C PHE A 59 0.99 2.84 14.07
N SER A 60 0.87 4.02 14.68
CA SER A 60 1.69 4.43 15.81
C SER A 60 1.54 3.48 17.01
N ALA A 61 0.34 3.02 17.30
CA ALA A 61 0.10 2.09 18.40
C ALA A 61 0.79 0.75 18.16
N ARG A 62 0.65 0.17 16.97
CA ARG A 62 1.28 -1.11 16.60
C ARG A 62 2.79 -1.00 16.47
N TYR A 63 3.26 0.06 15.85
CA TYR A 63 4.68 0.30 15.64
C TYR A 63 5.45 0.45 16.97
N ARG A 64 4.88 1.18 17.94
CA ARG A 64 5.48 1.26 19.29
C ARG A 64 5.60 -0.10 19.95
N ALA A 65 4.58 -0.93 19.84
CA ALA A 65 4.61 -2.28 20.40
C ALA A 65 5.69 -3.13 19.71
N HIS A 66 5.76 -3.09 18.38
CA HIS A 66 6.80 -3.80 17.63
C HIS A 66 8.21 -3.32 18.00
N LEU A 67 8.42 -2.00 18.07
CA LEU A 67 9.71 -1.43 18.47
C LEU A 67 10.12 -1.89 19.87
N ARG A 68 9.25 -1.78 20.85
CA ARG A 68 9.53 -2.21 22.22
C ARG A 68 9.93 -3.68 22.27
N ASP A 69 9.16 -4.54 21.62
CA ASP A 69 9.40 -5.98 21.63
C ASP A 69 10.67 -6.35 20.86
N CYS A 70 10.94 -5.67 19.74
CA CYS A 70 12.16 -5.88 18.96
C CYS A 70 13.41 -5.38 19.71
N GLN A 71 13.36 -4.24 20.37
CA GLN A 71 14.46 -3.76 21.21
C GLN A 71 14.75 -4.71 22.36
N ALA A 72 13.72 -5.23 23.01
CA ALA A 72 13.87 -6.20 24.10
C ALA A 72 14.48 -7.54 23.64
N ALA A 73 14.31 -7.91 22.39
CA ALA A 73 14.86 -9.13 21.79
C ALA A 73 16.33 -8.98 21.36
N LEU A 74 16.87 -7.78 21.27
CA LEU A 74 18.26 -7.52 20.90
C LEU A 74 19.18 -7.62 22.13
N PRO A 75 20.47 -8.06 21.94
CA PRO A 75 21.45 -8.08 23.01
C PRO A 75 21.72 -6.71 23.65
N GLN A 76 21.63 -5.65 22.81
CA GLN A 76 21.73 -4.25 23.20
C GLN A 76 20.73 -3.42 22.42
N PRO A 77 20.20 -2.33 23.01
CA PRO A 77 19.34 -1.41 22.29
C PRO A 77 20.03 -0.87 21.02
N ASP A 78 19.31 -0.91 19.91
CA ASP A 78 19.78 -0.38 18.63
C ASP A 78 19.13 0.97 18.37
N GLN A 79 19.92 2.04 18.39
CA GLN A 79 19.47 3.42 18.18
C GLN A 79 19.86 3.98 16.81
N THR A 80 20.20 3.11 15.86
CA THR A 80 20.51 3.52 14.50
C THR A 80 19.27 4.11 13.83
N PRO A 81 19.32 5.36 13.36
CA PRO A 81 18.18 5.96 12.64
C PRO A 81 17.99 5.26 11.29
N PHE A 82 16.74 5.17 10.86
CA PHE A 82 16.36 4.61 9.57
C PHE A 82 15.05 5.22 9.08
N SER A 83 14.85 5.12 7.77
CA SER A 83 13.57 5.46 7.14
C SER A 83 13.04 4.27 6.38
N PHE A 84 11.73 4.14 6.32
CA PHE A 84 11.09 3.12 5.51
C PHE A 84 9.77 3.61 4.92
N VAL A 85 9.31 2.89 3.92
CA VAL A 85 7.99 3.09 3.31
C VAL A 85 7.25 1.77 3.33
N ALA A 86 5.99 1.81 3.75
CA ALA A 86 5.07 0.67 3.68
C ALA A 86 4.04 0.90 2.59
N ALA A 87 3.86 -0.06 1.69
CA ALA A 87 2.74 -0.09 0.77
C ALA A 87 1.58 -0.87 1.39
N ILE A 88 0.41 -0.27 1.40
CA ILE A 88 -0.82 -0.80 1.97
C ILE A 88 -1.81 -1.04 0.84
N ASP A 89 -2.34 -2.26 0.75
CA ASP A 89 -3.29 -2.64 -0.30
C ASP A 89 -4.73 -2.18 0.00
N ALA A 90 -5.63 -2.48 -0.92
CA ALA A 90 -7.05 -2.09 -0.81
C ALA A 90 -7.77 -2.70 0.40
N GLU A 91 -7.26 -3.78 0.97
CA GLU A 91 -7.79 -4.44 2.17
C GLU A 91 -7.11 -3.94 3.46
N GLY A 92 -6.17 -3.01 3.36
CA GLY A 92 -5.43 -2.46 4.51
C GLY A 92 -4.22 -3.30 4.91
N LYS A 93 -3.82 -4.29 4.11
CA LYS A 93 -2.68 -5.15 4.40
C LYS A 93 -1.39 -4.52 3.93
N VAL A 94 -0.34 -4.62 4.76
CA VAL A 94 1.03 -4.26 4.35
C VAL A 94 1.56 -5.31 3.39
N ILE A 95 1.86 -4.92 2.16
CA ILE A 95 2.26 -5.82 1.08
C ILE A 95 3.73 -5.71 0.69
N LYS A 96 4.37 -4.58 0.96
CA LYS A 96 5.79 -4.37 0.68
C LYS A 96 6.37 -3.27 1.58
N LEU A 97 7.65 -3.42 1.88
CA LEU A 97 8.44 -2.46 2.65
C LEU A 97 9.76 -2.18 1.93
N TRP A 98 10.12 -0.91 1.89
CA TRP A 98 11.43 -0.40 1.42
C TRP A 98 12.08 0.36 2.56
N SER A 99 13.40 0.32 2.65
CA SER A 99 14.13 1.11 3.65
C SER A 99 15.41 1.68 3.06
N ASP A 100 15.88 2.79 3.65
CA ASP A 100 17.17 3.39 3.30
C ASP A 100 18.35 2.58 3.86
N ARG A 101 18.12 1.93 5.00
CA ARG A 101 19.08 1.03 5.67
C ARG A 101 18.32 -0.02 6.49
N SER A 102 19.02 -1.08 6.88
CA SER A 102 18.41 -2.21 7.58
C SER A 102 19.16 -2.55 8.87
N PRO A 103 19.15 -1.67 9.90
CA PRO A 103 19.72 -2.01 11.20
C PRO A 103 18.92 -3.17 11.84
N PRO A 104 19.52 -3.90 12.82
CA PRO A 104 18.87 -5.06 13.44
C PRO A 104 17.47 -4.80 13.98
N VAL A 105 17.22 -3.64 14.60
CA VAL A 105 15.88 -3.27 15.10
C VAL A 105 14.87 -3.17 13.95
N TYR A 106 15.26 -2.58 12.82
CA TYR A 106 14.38 -2.50 11.66
C TYR A 106 14.09 -3.87 11.06
N SER A 107 15.10 -4.72 10.94
CA SER A 107 14.90 -6.07 10.39
C SER A 107 13.87 -6.88 11.22
N CYS A 108 13.89 -6.73 12.53
CA CYS A 108 12.89 -7.32 13.42
C CYS A 108 11.50 -6.69 13.21
N VAL A 109 11.41 -5.36 13.23
CA VAL A 109 10.14 -4.61 13.05
C VAL A 109 9.52 -4.90 11.69
N ARG A 110 10.34 -4.94 10.63
CA ARG A 110 9.91 -5.27 9.28
C ARG A 110 9.18 -6.62 9.22
N GLY A 111 9.73 -7.63 9.84
CA GLY A 111 9.12 -8.96 9.90
C GLY A 111 7.73 -8.96 10.54
N ARG A 112 7.49 -8.08 11.49
CA ARG A 112 6.19 -7.93 12.17
C ARG A 112 5.21 -7.08 11.37
N LEU A 113 5.67 -5.97 10.79
CA LEU A 113 4.83 -5.08 9.97
C LEU A 113 4.20 -5.79 8.78
N LEU A 114 4.89 -6.76 8.18
CA LEU A 114 4.36 -7.54 7.06
C LEU A 114 3.11 -8.38 7.40
N PHE A 115 2.81 -8.57 8.68
CA PHE A 115 1.59 -9.25 9.16
C PHE A 115 0.51 -8.29 9.66
N ASP A 116 0.79 -6.98 9.67
CA ASP A 116 -0.18 -6.00 10.12
C ASP A 116 -1.23 -5.71 9.06
N ARG A 117 -2.42 -5.38 9.57
CA ARG A 117 -3.55 -4.92 8.78
C ARG A 117 -4.13 -3.67 9.42
N PHE A 118 -4.36 -2.65 8.62
CA PHE A 118 -4.96 -1.38 9.00
C PHE A 118 -6.33 -1.20 8.34
N ALA A 119 -7.04 -0.14 8.68
CA ALA A 119 -8.26 0.19 7.96
C ALA A 119 -7.96 0.40 6.47
N PRO A 120 -8.84 -0.05 5.56
CA PRO A 120 -8.63 0.10 4.13
C PRO A 120 -8.44 1.56 3.70
N PRO A 121 -7.44 1.86 2.84
CA PRO A 121 -7.26 3.20 2.31
C PRO A 121 -8.32 3.55 1.25
N PRO A 122 -8.63 4.84 1.05
CA PRO A 122 -9.55 5.28 0.00
C PRO A 122 -9.00 5.08 -1.41
N ARG A 123 -7.69 4.96 -1.54
CA ARG A 123 -6.98 4.66 -2.77
C ARG A 123 -5.80 3.72 -2.47
N ALA A 124 -5.66 2.67 -3.27
CA ALA A 124 -4.61 1.65 -3.11
C ALA A 124 -3.77 1.51 -4.39
N PRO A 125 -2.47 1.17 -4.27
CA PRO A 125 -1.76 1.09 -3.00
C PRO A 125 -1.58 2.47 -2.35
N PHE A 126 -1.64 2.51 -1.01
CA PHE A 126 -1.30 3.69 -0.23
C PHE A 126 0.11 3.53 0.31
N TYR A 127 0.92 4.58 0.20
CA TYR A 127 2.32 4.57 0.67
C TYR A 127 2.45 5.38 1.96
N LEU A 128 2.89 4.72 3.03
CA LEU A 128 3.19 5.36 4.31
C LEU A 128 4.70 5.51 4.46
N TYR A 129 5.19 6.75 4.44
CA TYR A 129 6.58 7.08 4.71
C TYR A 129 6.79 7.34 6.20
N VAL A 130 7.80 6.69 6.77
CA VAL A 130 8.18 6.82 8.18
C VAL A 130 9.66 7.12 8.28
N HIS A 131 9.98 8.18 9.02
CA HIS A 131 11.36 8.49 9.38
C HIS A 131 11.53 8.30 10.90
N MET A 132 12.46 7.40 11.26
CA MET A 132 12.69 7.05 12.66
C MET A 132 13.99 7.63 13.17
N ARG A 133 13.87 8.43 14.22
CA ARG A 133 15.00 8.91 15.04
C ARG A 133 14.75 8.51 16.48
N PHE A 134 15.79 8.03 17.13
CA PHE A 134 15.74 7.74 18.56
C PHE A 134 16.18 9.01 19.33
N ALA A 135 15.43 9.35 20.38
CA ALA A 135 15.85 10.42 21.29
C ALA A 135 17.12 10.00 22.02
N THR A 136 18.10 10.90 22.11
CA THR A 136 19.34 10.74 22.89
C THR A 136 19.11 11.14 24.34
#